data_8616efd5bf708a46a4ca06898f5ec3c1
#
_entry.id   8616efd5bf708a46a4ca06898f5ec3c1
#
_cell.length_a   1.000
_cell.length_b   1.000
_cell.length_c   1.000
_cell.angle_alpha   90.00
_cell.angle_beta   90.00
_cell.angle_gamma   90.00
#
_symmetry.space_group_name_H-M   'P 1'
#
loop_
_entity.id
_entity.type
_entity.pdbx_description
1 polymer ?
#
loop_
_entity_poly.entity_id
_entity_poly.type
_entity_poly.pdbx_seq_one_letter_code
_entity_poly.pdbx_strand_id
1 'polypeptide(L)'
;MSEPECVGRASDKEVLHRFGYAQQLLRDMGGFSNFAISFSIISILTGAVTLYGVGLNAGGPVVMGAGWPLVTFFVLFVAAAMAELASAIPTSGALYHWASFLGGPAWGWLTAWLNLIGLVAAIAGIDYGCAQFLTPLLGLPETPANFTVVFGVLLLSHAVLNHIGIRTVARLNDLSAWYHAAGVAIVVLALAFFAPKQPVAYLFTKTFTTVTEKPYWFAFLGGLLQAQWTYTGYDASAHTIEETKNARVSAPWGIYLSVAISGFFGYLMLAFVTLAVKDLGATSAAANPFIYIFEQGLGSTFGRVVLWIVTLAMWFCGLSCVTSTSRMIFAFARDRGMPLSARWAHVSKRWRTPAAAVWLAAALSFFLPCLILGLVALFPRRLDFSRLYPAVTGISTIGLYLSYGIPLLLKLRAIRRGVWTERANGPWNLGNWSVPVNVVAVIWIAFITVLFVLPPNELTGSVFAGTLVVLLAFYFLCVRGRFRGPVRQAKSQEDLLMLEQELDK
;
A
#
# COMPACT_ATOMS: atom_id res chain seq x y z
N MET A 1 13.82 -6.78 52.76
CA MET A 1 13.16 -6.01 51.72
C MET A 1 13.77 -6.49 50.41
N SER A 2 13.09 -7.46 49.76
CA SER A 2 13.46 -7.96 48.44
C SER A 2 13.03 -6.92 47.40
N GLU A 3 13.96 -6.49 46.54
CA GLU A 3 13.68 -5.63 45.40
C GLU A 3 12.57 -6.28 44.53
N PRO A 4 11.62 -5.50 43.98
CA PRO A 4 10.63 -6.03 43.08
C PRO A 4 11.34 -6.46 41.80
N GLU A 5 11.31 -7.76 41.49
CA GLU A 5 11.67 -8.31 40.18
C GLU A 5 10.97 -7.48 39.11
N CYS A 6 11.73 -6.68 38.37
CA CYS A 6 11.29 -6.14 37.10
C CYS A 6 10.85 -7.29 36.21
N VAL A 7 9.55 -7.50 36.08
CA VAL A 7 8.96 -8.37 35.05
C VAL A 7 9.42 -7.81 33.69
N GLY A 8 10.56 -8.32 33.22
CA GLY A 8 11.20 -7.89 31.98
C GLY A 8 10.20 -8.04 30.84
N ARG A 9 9.99 -6.97 30.06
CA ARG A 9 9.21 -7.02 28.82
C ARG A 9 9.81 -8.13 27.95
N ALA A 10 9.00 -9.12 27.58
CA ALA A 10 9.44 -10.19 26.68
C ALA A 10 10.09 -9.61 25.44
N SER A 11 11.24 -10.12 25.04
CA SER A 11 11.96 -9.66 23.84
C SER A 11 11.13 -9.92 22.57
N ASP A 12 11.37 -9.13 21.52
CA ASP A 12 10.68 -9.31 20.22
C ASP A 12 10.80 -10.77 19.70
N LYS A 13 11.93 -11.42 19.95
CA LYS A 13 12.19 -12.81 19.60
C LYS A 13 11.31 -13.77 20.40
N GLU A 14 11.24 -13.62 21.71
CA GLU A 14 10.38 -14.43 22.57
C GLU A 14 8.91 -14.28 22.20
N VAL A 15 8.48 -13.08 21.85
CA VAL A 15 7.11 -12.84 21.38
C VAL A 15 6.85 -13.60 20.08
N LEU A 16 7.78 -13.58 19.12
CA LEU A 16 7.67 -14.32 17.85
C LEU A 16 7.60 -15.84 18.10
N HIS A 17 8.43 -16.36 19.01
CA HIS A 17 8.41 -17.78 19.42
C HIS A 17 7.07 -18.21 20.00
N ARG A 18 6.35 -17.33 20.75
CA ARG A 18 5.00 -17.66 21.25
C ARG A 18 4.01 -17.93 20.13
N PHE A 19 4.18 -17.29 18.96
CA PHE A 19 3.41 -17.57 17.74
C PHE A 19 3.92 -18.81 16.98
N GLY A 20 5.02 -19.43 17.42
CA GLY A 20 5.58 -20.64 16.84
C GLY A 20 6.51 -20.41 15.67
N TYR A 21 7.06 -19.20 15.51
CA TYR A 21 7.97 -18.82 14.42
C TYR A 21 9.38 -18.54 14.93
N ALA A 22 10.38 -19.04 14.21
CA ALA A 22 11.79 -18.70 14.41
C ALA A 22 12.12 -17.33 13.80
N GLN A 23 13.09 -16.61 14.37
CA GLN A 23 13.60 -15.35 13.85
C GLN A 23 14.49 -15.60 12.64
N GLN A 24 13.90 -15.75 11.46
CA GLN A 24 14.63 -16.08 10.23
C GLN A 24 15.13 -14.82 9.51
N LEU A 25 14.36 -13.73 9.51
CA LEU A 25 14.71 -12.46 8.90
C LEU A 25 15.64 -11.65 9.82
N LEU A 26 16.48 -10.80 9.23
CA LEU A 26 17.40 -9.96 9.99
C LEU A 26 16.66 -8.81 10.67
N ARG A 27 16.63 -8.79 12.01
CA ARG A 27 15.98 -7.72 12.80
C ARG A 27 16.93 -6.53 13.00
N ASP A 28 16.92 -5.60 12.04
CA ASP A 28 17.81 -4.45 12.08
C ASP A 28 17.14 -3.09 11.79
N MET A 29 15.86 -3.06 11.43
CA MET A 29 15.10 -1.84 11.21
C MET A 29 14.79 -1.14 12.54
N GLY A 30 15.04 0.17 12.62
CA GLY A 30 14.56 1.03 13.68
C GLY A 30 13.08 1.44 13.49
N GLY A 31 12.49 2.09 14.50
CA GLY A 31 11.10 2.59 14.41
C GLY A 31 10.92 3.62 13.28
N PHE A 32 11.91 4.49 13.05
CA PHE A 32 11.86 5.44 11.93
C PHE A 32 11.88 4.74 10.58
N SER A 33 12.75 3.75 10.37
CA SER A 33 12.80 2.99 9.11
C SER A 33 11.52 2.19 8.87
N ASN A 34 10.89 1.67 9.93
CA ASN A 34 9.60 1.01 9.84
C ASN A 34 8.45 1.99 9.47
N PHE A 35 8.46 3.20 10.01
CA PHE A 35 7.56 4.27 9.58
C PHE A 35 7.85 4.66 8.12
N ALA A 36 9.13 4.85 7.77
CA ALA A 36 9.57 5.33 6.46
C ALA A 36 9.13 4.40 5.32
N ILE A 37 9.10 3.07 5.52
CA ILE A 37 8.64 2.14 4.49
C ILE A 37 7.16 2.34 4.16
N SER A 38 6.28 2.46 5.15
CA SER A 38 4.85 2.74 4.93
C SER A 38 4.62 4.14 4.36
N PHE A 39 5.35 5.13 4.86
CA PHE A 39 5.28 6.50 4.35
C PHE A 39 5.74 6.60 2.88
N SER A 40 6.79 5.84 2.51
CA SER A 40 7.27 5.77 1.14
C SER A 40 6.29 5.07 0.20
N ILE A 41 5.48 4.11 0.67
CA ILE A 41 4.45 3.47 -0.15
C ILE A 41 3.23 4.36 -0.32
N ILE A 42 2.76 5.04 0.73
CA ILE A 42 1.69 6.04 0.60
C ILE A 42 2.09 7.11 -0.42
N SER A 43 3.34 7.56 -0.37
CA SER A 43 3.97 8.45 -1.36
C SER A 43 3.02 9.49 -1.95
N ILE A 44 2.78 10.57 -1.21
CA ILE A 44 1.92 11.68 -1.68
C ILE A 44 2.40 12.28 -3.00
N LEU A 45 3.71 12.20 -3.29
CA LEU A 45 4.29 12.58 -4.59
C LEU A 45 4.03 11.53 -5.69
N THR A 46 3.51 10.35 -5.38
CA THR A 46 3.12 9.33 -6.36
C THR A 46 1.61 9.34 -6.59
N GLY A 47 0.85 8.86 -5.62
CA GLY A 47 -0.59 8.63 -5.78
C GLY A 47 -1.39 9.91 -6.00
N ALA A 48 -1.11 10.95 -5.21
CA ALA A 48 -1.79 12.23 -5.34
C ALA A 48 -1.47 12.94 -6.67
N VAL A 49 -0.28 12.71 -7.23
CA VAL A 49 0.15 13.29 -8.52
C VAL A 49 -0.45 12.53 -9.71
N THR A 50 -0.30 11.20 -9.72
CA THR A 50 -0.72 10.37 -10.87
C THR A 50 -2.24 10.35 -11.06
N LEU A 51 -3.00 10.41 -9.99
CA LEU A 51 -4.48 10.46 -10.04
C LEU A 51 -5.06 11.86 -9.80
N TYR A 52 -4.23 12.94 -9.82
CA TYR A 52 -4.73 14.30 -9.67
C TYR A 52 -5.79 14.63 -10.72
N GLY A 53 -5.52 14.31 -11.99
CA GLY A 53 -6.46 14.50 -13.08
C GLY A 53 -7.76 13.71 -12.91
N VAL A 54 -7.71 12.50 -12.37
CA VAL A 54 -8.91 11.70 -12.09
C VAL A 54 -9.81 12.42 -11.08
N GLY A 55 -9.25 12.91 -9.98
CA GLY A 55 -10.00 13.68 -8.99
C GLY A 55 -10.55 14.99 -9.55
N LEU A 56 -9.70 15.77 -10.25
CA LEU A 56 -10.07 17.06 -10.82
C LEU A 56 -11.20 16.93 -11.85
N ASN A 57 -11.10 15.94 -12.75
CA ASN A 57 -12.08 15.72 -13.82
C ASN A 57 -13.40 15.12 -13.31
N ALA A 58 -13.36 14.39 -12.19
CA ALA A 58 -14.57 13.83 -11.60
C ALA A 58 -15.43 14.86 -10.87
N GLY A 59 -14.85 15.68 -10.02
CA GLY A 59 -15.62 16.57 -9.16
C GLY A 59 -15.09 18.00 -9.05
N GLY A 60 -13.97 18.30 -9.71
CA GLY A 60 -13.34 19.63 -9.64
C GLY A 60 -12.45 19.83 -8.41
N PRO A 61 -12.05 21.07 -8.12
CA PRO A 61 -11.17 21.42 -7.00
C PRO A 61 -11.62 20.90 -5.64
N VAL A 62 -12.90 20.75 -5.40
CA VAL A 62 -13.46 20.27 -4.12
C VAL A 62 -13.04 18.84 -3.79
N VAL A 63 -12.64 18.02 -4.75
CA VAL A 63 -12.11 16.68 -4.49
C VAL A 63 -10.80 16.79 -3.70
N MET A 64 -9.96 17.77 -4.00
CA MET A 64 -8.73 18.06 -3.26
C MET A 64 -9.03 18.80 -1.96
N GLY A 65 -9.90 19.81 -2.00
CA GLY A 65 -10.22 20.66 -0.85
C GLY A 65 -10.99 19.95 0.26
N ALA A 66 -11.99 19.15 -0.06
CA ALA A 66 -12.83 18.43 0.90
C ALA A 66 -12.66 16.92 0.83
N GLY A 67 -12.46 16.35 -0.36
CA GLY A 67 -12.35 14.89 -0.55
C GLY A 67 -11.11 14.31 0.11
N TRP A 68 -9.95 14.93 -0.02
CA TRP A 68 -8.72 14.48 0.64
C TRP A 68 -8.83 14.46 2.18
N PRO A 69 -9.25 15.54 2.88
CA PRO A 69 -9.48 15.49 4.32
C PRO A 69 -10.53 14.46 4.74
N LEU A 70 -11.60 14.29 3.96
CA LEU A 70 -12.64 13.29 4.23
C LEU A 70 -12.05 11.88 4.22
N VAL A 71 -11.29 11.52 3.18
CA VAL A 71 -10.65 10.21 3.08
C VAL A 71 -9.62 10.03 4.18
N THR A 72 -8.78 11.05 4.45
CA THR A 72 -7.79 11.03 5.53
C THR A 72 -8.43 10.71 6.87
N PHE A 73 -9.53 11.39 7.18
CA PHE A 73 -10.26 11.18 8.44
C PHE A 73 -10.66 9.73 8.63
N PHE A 74 -11.29 9.10 7.64
CA PHE A 74 -11.72 7.71 7.77
C PHE A 74 -10.59 6.69 7.70
N VAL A 75 -9.54 6.96 6.90
CA VAL A 75 -8.38 6.07 6.82
C VAL A 75 -7.58 6.06 8.12
N LEU A 76 -7.57 7.16 8.89
CA LEU A 76 -6.98 7.17 10.24
C LEU A 76 -7.65 6.17 11.20
N PHE A 77 -8.97 5.95 11.09
CA PHE A 77 -9.64 4.90 11.86
C PHE A 77 -9.19 3.50 11.41
N VAL A 78 -9.04 3.28 10.11
CA VAL A 78 -8.53 2.01 9.58
C VAL A 78 -7.11 1.77 10.07
N ALA A 79 -6.22 2.76 9.94
CA ALA A 79 -4.84 2.68 10.40
C ALA A 79 -4.72 2.41 11.90
N ALA A 80 -5.52 3.10 12.74
CA ALA A 80 -5.56 2.88 14.18
C ALA A 80 -6.01 1.47 14.55
N ALA A 81 -7.07 0.97 13.90
CA ALA A 81 -7.57 -0.39 14.11
C ALA A 81 -6.54 -1.47 13.72
N MET A 82 -5.81 -1.26 12.60
CA MET A 82 -4.74 -2.15 12.14
C MET A 82 -3.50 -2.06 13.05
N ALA A 83 -3.14 -0.89 13.52
CA ALA A 83 -2.05 -0.67 14.48
C ALA A 83 -2.25 -1.48 15.77
N GLU A 84 -3.47 -1.55 16.26
CA GLU A 84 -3.81 -2.36 17.45
C GLU A 84 -3.60 -3.86 17.18
N LEU A 85 -3.98 -4.37 16.01
CA LEU A 85 -3.73 -5.75 15.62
C LEU A 85 -2.22 -6.03 15.43
N ALA A 86 -1.47 -5.11 14.83
CA ALA A 86 -0.04 -5.23 14.66
C ALA A 86 0.71 -5.31 16.00
N SER A 87 0.28 -4.54 17.00
CA SER A 87 0.83 -4.59 18.35
C SER A 87 0.54 -5.90 19.07
N ALA A 88 -0.66 -6.47 18.85
CA ALA A 88 -1.11 -7.70 19.49
C ALA A 88 -0.49 -8.96 18.85
N ILE A 89 -0.39 -8.98 17.50
CA ILE A 89 0.06 -10.12 16.69
C ILE A 89 1.19 -9.66 15.76
N PRO A 90 2.43 -9.53 16.30
CA PRO A 90 3.57 -8.94 15.56
C PRO A 90 4.29 -9.97 14.69
N THR A 91 3.67 -10.39 13.61
CA THR A 91 4.18 -11.37 12.64
C THR A 91 4.14 -10.82 11.22
N SER A 92 5.12 -11.12 10.37
CA SER A 92 5.23 -10.59 8.98
C SER A 92 4.09 -11.00 8.05
N GLY A 93 3.33 -12.03 8.41
CA GLY A 93 2.09 -12.36 7.71
C GLY A 93 0.99 -11.32 7.91
N ALA A 94 1.12 -10.43 8.91
CA ALA A 94 0.25 -9.29 9.17
C ALA A 94 -1.24 -9.66 9.03
N LEU A 95 -1.93 -9.04 8.08
CA LEU A 95 -3.35 -9.22 7.80
C LEU A 95 -3.77 -10.70 7.64
N TYR A 96 -2.94 -11.47 6.94
CA TYR A 96 -3.12 -12.91 6.77
C TYR A 96 -3.14 -13.64 8.12
N HIS A 97 -2.15 -13.38 8.97
CA HIS A 97 -2.07 -13.99 10.28
C HIS A 97 -3.21 -13.51 11.19
N TRP A 98 -3.50 -12.21 11.21
CA TRP A 98 -4.60 -11.66 12.00
C TRP A 98 -5.93 -12.32 11.63
N ALA A 99 -6.23 -12.43 10.32
CA ALA A 99 -7.45 -13.09 9.85
C ALA A 99 -7.48 -14.59 10.19
N SER A 100 -6.33 -15.27 10.07
CA SER A 100 -6.23 -16.70 10.42
C SER A 100 -6.45 -16.96 11.90
N PHE A 101 -5.83 -16.17 12.78
CA PHE A 101 -5.97 -16.35 14.24
C PHE A 101 -7.37 -16.00 14.73
N LEU A 102 -8.03 -15.01 14.13
CA LEU A 102 -9.36 -14.53 14.53
C LEU A 102 -10.51 -15.31 13.88
N GLY A 103 -10.33 -15.79 12.66
CA GLY A 103 -11.42 -16.39 11.87
C GLY A 103 -11.15 -17.79 11.33
N GLY A 104 -9.92 -18.29 11.49
CA GLY A 104 -9.50 -19.60 11.02
C GLY A 104 -8.89 -19.59 9.61
N PRO A 105 -8.43 -20.77 9.12
CA PRO A 105 -7.61 -20.90 7.92
C PRO A 105 -8.24 -20.33 6.65
N ALA A 106 -9.54 -20.50 6.44
CA ALA A 106 -10.24 -20.03 5.25
C ALA A 106 -10.19 -18.49 5.13
N TRP A 107 -10.46 -17.79 6.23
CA TRP A 107 -10.38 -16.32 6.26
C TRP A 107 -8.96 -15.81 6.06
N GLY A 108 -7.98 -16.48 6.69
CA GLY A 108 -6.58 -16.15 6.47
C GLY A 108 -6.16 -16.33 5.02
N TRP A 109 -6.52 -17.46 4.40
CA TRP A 109 -6.18 -17.74 3.01
C TRP A 109 -6.78 -16.71 2.04
N LEU A 110 -8.06 -16.37 2.22
CA LEU A 110 -8.72 -15.35 1.41
C LEU A 110 -8.05 -13.98 1.59
N THR A 111 -7.80 -13.58 2.84
CA THR A 111 -7.11 -12.31 3.16
C THR A 111 -5.73 -12.26 2.52
N ALA A 112 -4.97 -13.36 2.57
CA ALA A 112 -3.65 -13.47 1.97
C ALA A 112 -3.68 -13.20 0.46
N TRP A 113 -4.59 -13.83 -0.26
CA TRP A 113 -4.70 -13.64 -1.71
C TRP A 113 -5.20 -12.26 -2.10
N LEU A 114 -6.18 -11.70 -1.37
CA LEU A 114 -6.64 -10.34 -1.60
C LEU A 114 -5.53 -9.32 -1.38
N ASN A 115 -4.75 -9.48 -0.31
CA ASN A 115 -3.59 -8.62 -0.03
C ASN A 115 -2.51 -8.77 -1.12
N LEU A 116 -2.16 -10.00 -1.50
CA LEU A 116 -1.16 -10.26 -2.53
C LEU A 116 -1.56 -9.66 -3.89
N ILE A 117 -2.81 -9.85 -4.31
CA ILE A 117 -3.32 -9.26 -5.57
C ILE A 117 -3.27 -7.73 -5.49
N GLY A 118 -3.68 -7.16 -4.36
CA GLY A 118 -3.62 -5.72 -4.13
C GLY A 118 -2.20 -5.17 -4.19
N LEU A 119 -1.23 -5.84 -3.54
CA LEU A 119 0.18 -5.44 -3.54
C LEU A 119 0.84 -5.58 -4.91
N VAL A 120 0.59 -6.68 -5.63
CA VAL A 120 1.12 -6.88 -7.00
C VAL A 120 0.56 -5.81 -7.95
N ALA A 121 -0.73 -5.50 -7.86
CA ALA A 121 -1.35 -4.44 -8.66
C ALA A 121 -0.83 -3.05 -8.25
N ALA A 122 -0.51 -2.82 -6.96
CA ALA A 122 0.11 -1.58 -6.49
C ALA A 122 1.49 -1.38 -7.12
N ILE A 123 2.38 -2.38 -7.05
CA ILE A 123 3.71 -2.32 -7.68
C ILE A 123 3.57 -2.05 -9.19
N ALA A 124 2.69 -2.80 -9.85
CA ALA A 124 2.45 -2.64 -11.28
C ALA A 124 1.99 -1.22 -11.64
N GLY A 125 1.04 -0.66 -10.88
CA GLY A 125 0.54 0.70 -11.10
C GLY A 125 1.60 1.76 -10.82
N ILE A 126 2.35 1.65 -9.72
CA ILE A 126 3.40 2.59 -9.34
C ILE A 126 4.53 2.60 -10.38
N ASP A 127 5.10 1.44 -10.68
CA ASP A 127 6.29 1.34 -11.52
C ASP A 127 5.97 1.57 -13.00
N TYR A 128 4.76 1.18 -13.46
CA TYR A 128 4.31 1.52 -14.81
C TYR A 128 4.07 3.03 -14.95
N GLY A 129 3.43 3.67 -13.96
CA GLY A 129 3.31 5.12 -13.92
C GLY A 129 4.66 5.83 -13.86
N CYS A 130 5.62 5.29 -13.09
CA CYS A 130 7.00 5.79 -13.05
C CYS A 130 7.67 5.69 -14.42
N ALA A 131 7.46 4.58 -15.15
CA ALA A 131 8.01 4.41 -16.50
C ALA A 131 7.42 5.42 -17.49
N GLN A 132 6.14 5.76 -17.37
CA GLN A 132 5.51 6.80 -18.20
C GLN A 132 6.14 8.18 -17.97
N PHE A 133 6.57 8.51 -16.76
CA PHE A 133 7.24 9.76 -16.44
C PHE A 133 8.73 9.74 -16.79
N LEU A 134 9.39 8.61 -16.54
CA LEU A 134 10.83 8.48 -16.76
C LEU A 134 11.20 8.42 -18.25
N THR A 135 10.37 7.79 -19.09
CA THR A 135 10.64 7.64 -20.53
C THR A 135 10.86 8.98 -21.24
N PRO A 136 9.95 9.96 -21.16
CA PRO A 136 10.19 11.28 -21.77
C PRO A 136 11.33 12.07 -21.08
N LEU A 137 11.55 11.90 -19.78
CA LEU A 137 12.68 12.53 -19.08
C LEU A 137 14.04 12.03 -19.57
N LEU A 138 14.11 10.78 -20.05
CA LEU A 138 15.31 10.19 -20.68
C LEU A 138 15.44 10.54 -22.16
N GLY A 139 14.51 11.30 -22.73
CA GLY A 139 14.47 11.63 -24.15
C GLY A 139 14.13 10.45 -25.06
N LEU A 140 13.52 9.39 -24.50
CA LEU A 140 13.12 8.21 -25.26
C LEU A 140 11.73 8.44 -25.88
N PRO A 141 11.45 7.91 -27.10
CA PRO A 141 10.12 7.95 -27.69
C PRO A 141 9.06 7.29 -26.78
N GLU A 142 7.91 7.91 -26.66
CA GLU A 142 6.78 7.41 -25.85
C GLU A 142 6.03 6.29 -26.57
N THR A 143 6.68 5.13 -26.65
CA THR A 143 6.14 3.92 -27.27
C THR A 143 5.86 2.84 -26.21
N PRO A 144 4.88 1.96 -26.44
CA PRO A 144 4.61 0.83 -25.51
C PRO A 144 5.86 -0.03 -25.25
N ALA A 145 6.73 -0.20 -26.25
CA ALA A 145 7.97 -0.95 -26.11
C ALA A 145 8.93 -0.26 -25.12
N ASN A 146 9.17 1.05 -25.27
CA ASN A 146 10.04 1.81 -24.39
C ASN A 146 9.49 1.87 -22.96
N PHE A 147 8.19 2.08 -22.80
CA PHE A 147 7.55 2.00 -21.46
C PHE A 147 7.75 0.64 -20.81
N THR A 148 7.58 -0.46 -21.57
CA THR A 148 7.78 -1.82 -21.06
C THR A 148 9.24 -2.08 -20.66
N VAL A 149 10.20 -1.61 -21.45
CA VAL A 149 11.64 -1.76 -21.13
C VAL A 149 11.99 -0.96 -19.88
N VAL A 150 11.59 0.32 -19.80
CA VAL A 150 11.86 1.16 -18.63
C VAL A 150 11.19 0.58 -17.37
N PHE A 151 9.95 0.12 -17.48
CA PHE A 151 9.24 -0.58 -16.40
C PHE A 151 10.00 -1.84 -15.92
N GLY A 152 10.48 -2.67 -16.86
CA GLY A 152 11.29 -3.85 -16.54
C GLY A 152 12.60 -3.50 -15.81
N VAL A 153 13.28 -2.43 -16.23
CA VAL A 153 14.51 -1.94 -15.59
C VAL A 153 14.23 -1.43 -14.17
N LEU A 154 13.13 -0.71 -13.96
CA LEU A 154 12.69 -0.24 -12.63
C LEU A 154 12.46 -1.43 -11.70
N LEU A 155 11.65 -2.40 -12.11
CA LEU A 155 11.39 -3.62 -11.33
C LEU A 155 12.65 -4.43 -11.04
N LEU A 156 13.55 -4.55 -12.02
CA LEU A 156 14.85 -5.21 -11.84
C LEU A 156 15.67 -4.50 -10.77
N SER A 157 15.73 -3.16 -10.79
CA SER A 157 16.44 -2.38 -9.79
C SER A 157 15.90 -2.62 -8.37
N HIS A 158 14.57 -2.63 -8.22
CA HIS A 158 13.90 -2.93 -6.96
C HIS A 158 14.15 -4.36 -6.47
N ALA A 159 14.09 -5.34 -7.38
CA ALA A 159 14.36 -6.74 -7.04
C ALA A 159 15.81 -6.94 -6.58
N VAL A 160 16.80 -6.38 -7.28
CA VAL A 160 18.23 -6.45 -6.92
C VAL A 160 18.46 -5.82 -5.55
N LEU A 161 17.95 -4.61 -5.28
CA LEU A 161 18.15 -3.93 -4.00
C LEU A 161 17.51 -4.69 -2.84
N ASN A 162 16.31 -5.23 -3.04
CA ASN A 162 15.64 -6.06 -2.04
C ASN A 162 16.35 -7.41 -1.82
N HIS A 163 16.99 -7.96 -2.84
CA HIS A 163 17.78 -9.20 -2.73
C HIS A 163 19.00 -9.01 -1.83
N ILE A 164 19.72 -7.87 -1.95
CA ILE A 164 20.98 -7.62 -1.20
C ILE A 164 20.74 -7.35 0.30
N GLY A 165 19.51 -7.15 0.77
CA GLY A 165 19.21 -7.15 2.18
C GLY A 165 18.49 -5.92 2.72
N ILE A 166 17.87 -6.16 3.87
CA ILE A 166 17.02 -5.17 4.54
C ILE A 166 17.79 -3.92 4.99
N ARG A 167 19.07 -4.02 5.30
CA ARG A 167 19.88 -2.86 5.71
C ARG A 167 19.95 -1.79 4.64
N THR A 168 20.18 -2.21 3.38
CA THR A 168 20.21 -1.31 2.23
C THR A 168 18.83 -0.69 2.00
N VAL A 169 17.79 -1.52 2.01
CA VAL A 169 16.42 -1.08 1.83
C VAL A 169 15.98 -0.13 2.94
N ALA A 170 16.31 -0.40 4.20
CA ALA A 170 15.97 0.47 5.34
C ALA A 170 16.60 1.86 5.18
N ARG A 171 17.90 1.93 4.83
CA ARG A 171 18.57 3.21 4.57
C ARG A 171 17.98 3.99 3.39
N LEU A 172 17.59 3.28 2.32
CA LEU A 172 16.93 3.91 1.17
C LEU A 172 15.52 4.40 1.54
N ASN A 173 14.80 3.69 2.41
CA ASN A 173 13.52 4.16 2.91
C ASN A 173 13.66 5.37 3.85
N ASP A 174 14.68 5.39 4.71
CA ASP A 174 14.99 6.56 5.53
C ASP A 174 15.29 7.79 4.65
N LEU A 175 16.11 7.60 3.62
CA LEU A 175 16.38 8.65 2.61
C LEU A 175 15.09 9.06 1.88
N SER A 176 14.24 8.10 1.50
CA SER A 176 12.95 8.33 0.85
C SER A 176 12.03 9.22 1.69
N ALA A 177 11.95 8.98 3.01
CA ALA A 177 11.11 9.79 3.88
C ALA A 177 11.55 11.27 3.89
N TRP A 178 12.87 11.52 4.01
CA TRP A 178 13.42 12.87 3.91
C TRP A 178 13.26 13.48 2.52
N TYR A 179 13.42 12.66 1.47
CA TYR A 179 13.22 13.09 0.08
C TYR A 179 11.77 13.53 -0.17
N HIS A 180 10.78 12.76 0.31
CA HIS A 180 9.38 13.13 0.20
C HIS A 180 9.07 14.44 0.97
N ALA A 181 9.60 14.58 2.18
CA ALA A 181 9.43 15.82 2.95
C ALA A 181 10.03 17.03 2.22
N ALA A 182 11.26 16.91 1.69
CA ALA A 182 11.92 17.96 0.92
C ALA A 182 11.18 18.24 -0.39
N GLY A 183 10.77 17.21 -1.13
CA GLY A 183 10.04 17.36 -2.39
C GLY A 183 8.70 18.10 -2.21
N VAL A 184 7.94 17.73 -1.18
CA VAL A 184 6.69 18.43 -0.84
C VAL A 184 6.97 19.87 -0.44
N ALA A 185 7.99 20.12 0.37
CA ALA A 185 8.37 21.48 0.76
C ALA A 185 8.74 22.34 -0.46
N ILE A 186 9.55 21.79 -1.39
CA ILE A 186 9.90 22.48 -2.65
C ILE A 186 8.66 22.81 -3.46
N VAL A 187 7.76 21.84 -3.65
CA VAL A 187 6.50 22.03 -4.38
C VAL A 187 5.65 23.12 -3.76
N VAL A 188 5.41 23.04 -2.45
CA VAL A 188 4.57 23.99 -1.71
C VAL A 188 5.18 25.40 -1.72
N LEU A 189 6.46 25.53 -1.39
CA LEU A 189 7.14 26.82 -1.32
C LEU A 189 7.24 27.49 -2.71
N ALA A 190 7.55 26.72 -3.76
CA ALA A 190 7.60 27.24 -5.11
C ALA A 190 6.24 27.82 -5.55
N LEU A 191 5.15 27.08 -5.33
CA LEU A 191 3.82 27.56 -5.65
C LEU A 191 3.38 28.70 -4.72
N ALA A 192 3.75 28.65 -3.44
CA ALA A 192 3.40 29.67 -2.48
C ALA A 192 4.02 31.05 -2.81
N PHE A 193 5.25 31.08 -3.31
CA PHE A 193 5.98 32.33 -3.52
C PHE A 193 5.95 32.81 -4.98
N PHE A 194 5.89 31.91 -5.95
CA PHE A 194 6.13 32.26 -7.37
C PHE A 194 4.94 32.01 -8.29
N ALA A 195 3.94 31.19 -7.89
CA ALA A 195 2.78 30.98 -8.75
C ALA A 195 1.63 31.95 -8.43
N PRO A 196 0.85 32.38 -9.43
CA PRO A 196 -0.41 33.07 -9.20
C PRO A 196 -1.39 32.12 -8.51
N LYS A 197 -2.24 32.65 -7.63
CA LYS A 197 -3.13 31.84 -6.79
C LYS A 197 -4.58 32.24 -6.96
N GLN A 198 -5.43 31.26 -7.04
CA GLN A 198 -6.88 31.40 -6.85
C GLN A 198 -7.20 31.72 -5.39
N PRO A 199 -8.34 32.34 -5.07
CA PRO A 199 -8.78 32.52 -3.70
C PRO A 199 -9.03 31.15 -3.03
N VAL A 200 -8.85 31.06 -1.71
CA VAL A 200 -9.01 29.80 -0.96
C VAL A 200 -10.37 29.14 -1.19
N ALA A 201 -11.42 29.94 -1.41
CA ALA A 201 -12.77 29.44 -1.76
C ALA A 201 -12.78 28.54 -3.03
N TYR A 202 -11.79 28.71 -3.91
CA TYR A 202 -11.66 27.88 -5.12
C TYR A 202 -11.49 26.38 -4.79
N LEU A 203 -10.83 26.05 -3.69
CA LEU A 203 -10.72 24.64 -3.22
C LEU A 203 -12.06 23.95 -2.99
N PHE A 204 -13.14 24.70 -2.83
CA PHE A 204 -14.47 24.18 -2.57
C PHE A 204 -15.42 24.35 -3.74
N THR A 205 -14.90 24.76 -4.91
CA THR A 205 -15.70 24.89 -6.11
C THR A 205 -16.01 23.52 -6.72
N LYS A 206 -17.27 23.39 -7.13
CA LYS A 206 -17.82 22.20 -7.79
C LYS A 206 -17.82 22.45 -9.29
N THR A 207 -17.09 21.66 -10.03
CA THR A 207 -17.11 21.79 -11.49
C THR A 207 -17.19 20.41 -12.12
N PHE A 208 -18.00 20.29 -13.17
CA PHE A 208 -17.98 19.14 -14.05
C PHE A 208 -17.13 19.46 -15.26
N THR A 209 -16.12 18.65 -15.49
CA THR A 209 -15.35 18.67 -16.74
C THR A 209 -15.78 17.55 -17.69
N THR A 210 -16.44 16.52 -17.17
CA THR A 210 -17.07 15.46 -17.94
C THR A 210 -18.57 15.52 -17.81
N VAL A 211 -19.26 15.54 -18.96
CA VAL A 211 -20.73 15.46 -19.02
C VAL A 211 -21.14 14.05 -18.57
N THR A 212 -21.64 13.94 -17.36
CA THR A 212 -22.21 12.68 -16.85
C THR A 212 -23.70 12.90 -16.60
N GLU A 213 -24.54 11.94 -16.99
CA GLU A 213 -25.98 11.93 -16.66
C GLU A 213 -26.23 11.71 -15.17
N LYS A 214 -25.17 11.45 -14.40
CA LYS A 214 -25.25 11.14 -12.96
C LYS A 214 -25.19 12.39 -12.10
N PRO A 215 -25.82 12.38 -10.92
CA PRO A 215 -25.77 13.50 -9.97
C PRO A 215 -24.33 13.83 -9.57
N TYR A 216 -24.03 15.12 -9.33
CA TYR A 216 -22.71 15.61 -8.96
C TYR A 216 -22.06 14.84 -7.78
N TRP A 217 -22.83 14.53 -6.73
CA TRP A 217 -22.31 13.80 -5.57
C TRP A 217 -21.70 12.45 -5.94
N PHE A 218 -22.24 11.78 -6.96
CA PHE A 218 -21.73 10.50 -7.43
C PHE A 218 -20.37 10.66 -8.14
N ALA A 219 -20.22 11.69 -8.96
CA ALA A 219 -18.97 12.03 -9.61
C ALA A 219 -17.89 12.42 -8.57
N PHE A 220 -18.25 13.26 -7.59
CA PHE A 220 -17.37 13.60 -6.45
C PHE A 220 -16.86 12.34 -5.72
N LEU A 221 -17.75 11.40 -5.39
CA LEU A 221 -17.38 10.15 -4.74
C LEU A 221 -16.42 9.31 -5.61
N GLY A 222 -16.65 9.25 -6.91
CA GLY A 222 -15.72 8.60 -7.85
C GLY A 222 -14.33 9.25 -7.84
N GLY A 223 -14.24 10.56 -7.70
CA GLY A 223 -13.00 11.32 -7.56
C GLY A 223 -12.19 10.99 -6.31
N LEU A 224 -12.83 10.44 -5.26
CA LEU A 224 -12.14 10.02 -4.03
C LEU A 224 -11.12 8.88 -4.28
N LEU A 225 -11.16 8.22 -5.44
CA LEU A 225 -10.16 7.22 -5.82
C LEU A 225 -8.74 7.80 -5.75
N GLN A 226 -8.56 9.06 -6.11
CA GLN A 226 -7.26 9.76 -6.03
C GLN A 226 -6.67 9.70 -4.61
N ALA A 227 -7.43 10.08 -3.60
CA ALA A 227 -7.00 10.02 -2.21
C ALA A 227 -6.95 8.56 -1.72
N GLN A 228 -7.98 7.77 -2.03
CA GLN A 228 -8.13 6.42 -1.50
C GLN A 228 -7.03 5.46 -1.98
N TRP A 229 -6.60 5.56 -3.24
CA TRP A 229 -5.46 4.79 -3.74
C TRP A 229 -4.13 5.27 -3.14
N THR A 230 -3.96 6.59 -2.99
CA THR A 230 -2.77 7.15 -2.33
C THR A 230 -2.63 6.59 -0.90
N TYR A 231 -3.74 6.45 -0.16
CA TYR A 231 -3.75 5.84 1.17
C TYR A 231 -3.84 4.31 1.10
N THR A 232 -2.89 3.67 0.41
CA THR A 232 -2.69 2.22 0.43
C THR A 232 -1.26 1.89 0.83
N GLY A 233 -1.00 0.67 1.31
CA GLY A 233 0.33 0.17 1.60
C GLY A 233 0.91 0.58 2.96
N TYR A 234 0.15 1.24 3.85
CA TYR A 234 0.59 1.48 5.23
C TYR A 234 0.69 0.21 6.09
N ASP A 235 0.18 -0.93 5.60
CA ASP A 235 0.39 -2.27 6.14
C ASP A 235 1.83 -2.78 5.99
N ALA A 236 2.67 -2.11 5.19
CA ALA A 236 4.09 -2.45 5.02
C ALA A 236 4.87 -2.48 6.34
N SER A 237 4.55 -1.57 7.27
CA SER A 237 5.09 -1.58 8.63
C SER A 237 4.80 -2.89 9.37
N ALA A 238 3.63 -3.50 9.14
CA ALA A 238 3.29 -4.79 9.71
C ALA A 238 3.95 -5.95 8.96
N HIS A 239 4.11 -5.87 7.64
CA HIS A 239 4.82 -6.91 6.87
C HIS A 239 6.32 -6.98 7.18
N THR A 240 6.93 -5.87 7.59
CA THR A 240 8.34 -5.80 7.99
C THR A 240 8.56 -5.91 9.50
N ILE A 241 7.53 -6.30 10.27
CA ILE A 241 7.55 -6.30 11.73
C ILE A 241 8.58 -7.28 12.33
N GLU A 242 8.84 -8.43 11.68
CA GLU A 242 9.86 -9.40 12.10
C GLU A 242 11.29 -8.86 11.89
N GLU A 243 11.48 -7.84 11.04
CA GLU A 243 12.75 -7.16 10.80
C GLU A 243 12.91 -5.88 11.66
N THR A 244 11.88 -5.50 12.44
CA THR A 244 11.80 -4.25 13.20
C THR A 244 12.13 -4.47 14.68
N LYS A 245 12.96 -3.59 15.25
CA LYS A 245 13.28 -3.53 16.69
C LYS A 245 12.13 -2.90 17.44
N ASN A 246 11.85 -3.38 18.65
CA ASN A 246 10.71 -2.97 19.48
C ASN A 246 9.39 -3.04 18.68
N ALA A 247 9.19 -4.16 18.01
CA ALA A 247 8.24 -4.39 16.95
C ALA A 247 6.78 -4.05 17.34
N ARG A 248 6.38 -4.43 18.56
CA ARG A 248 5.02 -4.22 19.11
C ARG A 248 4.65 -2.75 19.35
N VAL A 249 5.62 -1.84 19.30
CA VAL A 249 5.42 -0.40 19.43
C VAL A 249 5.76 0.33 18.14
N SER A 250 6.89 -0.03 17.52
CA SER A 250 7.38 0.65 16.32
C SER A 250 6.44 0.47 15.12
N ALA A 251 5.99 -0.77 14.85
CA ALA A 251 5.13 -1.02 13.69
C ALA A 251 3.73 -0.39 13.82
N PRO A 252 3.03 -0.45 14.96
CA PRO A 252 1.79 0.31 15.14
C PRO A 252 1.92 1.81 14.87
N TRP A 253 2.97 2.44 15.41
CA TRP A 253 3.24 3.86 15.13
C TRP A 253 3.61 4.08 13.66
N GLY A 254 4.35 3.17 13.03
CA GLY A 254 4.66 3.22 11.60
C GLY A 254 3.40 3.24 10.74
N ILE A 255 2.43 2.36 11.03
CA ILE A 255 1.12 2.32 10.36
C ILE A 255 0.37 3.65 10.55
N TYR A 256 0.20 4.09 11.78
CA TYR A 256 -0.65 5.24 12.09
C TYR A 256 -0.05 6.57 11.63
N LEU A 257 1.24 6.80 11.94
CA LEU A 257 1.92 8.06 11.60
C LEU A 257 2.14 8.22 10.10
N SER A 258 2.35 7.13 9.35
CA SER A 258 2.48 7.22 7.89
C SER A 258 1.22 7.80 7.25
N VAL A 259 0.04 7.42 7.73
CA VAL A 259 -1.24 7.99 7.27
C VAL A 259 -1.42 9.43 7.77
N ALA A 260 -1.19 9.70 9.06
CA ALA A 260 -1.42 11.02 9.65
C ALA A 260 -0.54 12.10 9.03
N ILE A 261 0.76 11.81 8.88
CA ILE A 261 1.74 12.74 8.29
C ILE A 261 1.46 12.95 6.79
N SER A 262 1.18 11.87 6.05
CA SER A 262 0.80 11.96 4.65
C SER A 262 -0.52 12.72 4.47
N GLY A 263 -1.46 12.58 5.40
CA GLY A 263 -2.72 13.32 5.41
C GLY A 263 -2.52 14.83 5.44
N PHE A 264 -1.72 15.28 6.38
CA PHE A 264 -1.43 16.69 6.57
C PHE A 264 -0.62 17.29 5.42
N PHE A 265 0.53 16.70 5.12
CA PHE A 265 1.41 17.26 4.07
C PHE A 265 0.86 17.06 2.67
N GLY A 266 0.13 15.96 2.41
CA GLY A 266 -0.56 15.75 1.15
C GLY A 266 -1.68 16.76 0.92
N TYR A 267 -2.46 17.09 1.96
CA TYR A 267 -3.45 18.16 1.88
C TYR A 267 -2.82 19.51 1.56
N LEU A 268 -1.76 19.86 2.27
CA LEU A 268 -1.03 21.11 2.04
C LEU A 268 -0.55 21.20 0.58
N MET A 269 0.09 20.15 0.08
CA MET A 269 0.56 20.08 -1.30
C MET A 269 -0.59 20.23 -2.31
N LEU A 270 -1.64 19.41 -2.17
CA LEU A 270 -2.78 19.45 -3.07
C LEU A 270 -3.53 20.78 -3.05
N ALA A 271 -3.64 21.42 -1.90
CA ALA A 271 -4.25 22.74 -1.76
C ALA A 271 -3.46 23.79 -2.57
N PHE A 272 -2.14 23.86 -2.40
CA PHE A 272 -1.32 24.82 -3.15
C PHE A 272 -1.29 24.54 -4.66
N VAL A 273 -1.22 23.28 -5.07
CA VAL A 273 -1.30 22.88 -6.48
C VAL A 273 -2.64 23.29 -7.08
N THR A 274 -3.74 23.02 -6.38
CA THR A 274 -5.09 23.34 -6.86
C THR A 274 -5.33 24.85 -6.93
N LEU A 275 -4.83 25.62 -5.94
CA LEU A 275 -4.90 27.08 -5.98
C LEU A 275 -4.06 27.71 -7.10
N ALA A 276 -3.09 27.00 -7.64
CA ALA A 276 -2.26 27.47 -8.76
C ALA A 276 -2.88 27.21 -10.15
N VAL A 277 -4.04 26.56 -10.23
CA VAL A 277 -4.76 26.32 -11.49
C VAL A 277 -5.20 27.67 -12.09
N LYS A 278 -4.67 28.02 -13.27
CA LYS A 278 -5.04 29.25 -14.03
C LYS A 278 -6.29 29.06 -14.86
N ASP A 279 -6.33 27.97 -15.61
CA ASP A 279 -7.43 27.58 -16.49
C ASP A 279 -7.79 26.11 -16.21
N LEU A 280 -8.98 25.90 -15.71
CA LEU A 280 -9.45 24.57 -15.35
C LEU A 280 -9.65 23.68 -16.57
N GLY A 281 -10.18 24.24 -17.67
CA GLY A 281 -10.45 23.49 -18.90
C GLY A 281 -9.15 22.98 -19.54
N ALA A 282 -8.16 23.86 -19.72
CA ALA A 282 -6.84 23.49 -20.24
C ALA A 282 -6.11 22.51 -19.31
N THR A 283 -6.19 22.73 -17.99
CA THR A 283 -5.59 21.82 -17.00
C THR A 283 -6.23 20.43 -17.06
N SER A 284 -7.56 20.33 -17.15
CA SER A 284 -8.28 19.07 -17.22
C SER A 284 -8.01 18.29 -18.51
N ALA A 285 -7.71 18.98 -19.61
CA ALA A 285 -7.39 18.38 -20.90
C ALA A 285 -5.92 17.96 -21.04
N ALA A 286 -5.05 18.41 -20.13
CA ALA A 286 -3.63 18.09 -20.17
C ALA A 286 -3.37 16.59 -19.91
N ALA A 287 -2.37 16.01 -20.57
CA ALA A 287 -1.97 14.62 -20.37
C ALA A 287 -1.57 14.34 -18.92
N ASN A 288 -0.91 15.31 -18.28
CA ASN A 288 -0.62 15.29 -16.85
C ASN A 288 -1.01 16.63 -16.22
N PRO A 289 -2.23 16.75 -15.67
CA PRO A 289 -2.74 17.99 -15.09
C PRO A 289 -1.86 18.55 -13.98
N PHE A 290 -1.26 17.69 -13.14
CA PHE A 290 -0.39 18.13 -12.06
C PHE A 290 0.85 18.86 -12.58
N ILE A 291 1.58 18.26 -13.53
CA ILE A 291 2.79 18.86 -14.13
C ILE A 291 2.44 20.11 -14.94
N TYR A 292 1.32 20.06 -15.68
CA TYR A 292 0.83 21.20 -16.45
C TYR A 292 0.64 22.47 -15.60
N ILE A 293 0.15 22.34 -14.37
CA ILE A 293 0.00 23.48 -13.44
C ILE A 293 1.36 24.14 -13.16
N PHE A 294 2.42 23.35 -12.97
CA PHE A 294 3.77 23.90 -12.75
C PHE A 294 4.33 24.57 -14.01
N GLU A 295 4.12 23.98 -15.17
CA GLU A 295 4.57 24.55 -16.45
C GLU A 295 3.90 25.90 -16.72
N GLN A 296 2.61 26.00 -16.49
CA GLN A 296 1.84 27.22 -16.63
C GLN A 296 2.15 28.27 -15.55
N GLY A 297 2.44 27.82 -14.33
CA GLY A 297 2.72 28.68 -13.18
C GLY A 297 4.15 29.22 -13.15
N LEU A 298 5.13 28.35 -13.40
CA LEU A 298 6.55 28.55 -13.12
C LEU A 298 7.46 28.30 -14.33
N GLY A 299 6.87 27.89 -15.47
CA GLY A 299 7.59 27.61 -16.72
C GLY A 299 8.02 26.14 -16.85
N SER A 300 8.33 25.76 -18.11
CA SER A 300 8.63 24.36 -18.50
C SER A 300 9.86 23.78 -17.81
N THR A 301 10.86 24.59 -17.52
CA THR A 301 12.06 24.12 -16.78
C THR A 301 11.70 23.66 -15.38
N PHE A 302 10.87 24.42 -14.66
CA PHE A 302 10.44 24.04 -13.31
C PHE A 302 9.49 22.83 -13.34
N GLY A 303 8.59 22.75 -14.32
CA GLY A 303 7.75 21.57 -14.56
C GLY A 303 8.59 20.30 -14.71
N ARG A 304 9.71 20.37 -15.46
CA ARG A 304 10.65 19.26 -15.62
C ARG A 304 11.36 18.90 -14.32
N VAL A 305 11.76 19.88 -13.50
CA VAL A 305 12.35 19.63 -12.17
C VAL A 305 11.36 18.89 -11.26
N VAL A 306 10.10 19.35 -11.22
CA VAL A 306 9.05 18.68 -10.43
C VAL A 306 8.81 17.25 -10.94
N LEU A 307 8.82 17.04 -12.25
CA LEU A 307 8.68 15.72 -12.85
C LEU A 307 9.80 14.77 -12.40
N TRP A 308 11.06 15.24 -12.32
CA TRP A 308 12.17 14.45 -11.75
C TRP A 308 11.96 14.13 -10.27
N ILE A 309 11.50 15.13 -9.47
CA ILE A 309 11.22 14.93 -8.05
C ILE A 309 10.15 13.84 -7.88
N VAL A 310 9.07 13.91 -8.64
CA VAL A 310 7.97 12.92 -8.61
C VAL A 310 8.45 11.54 -9.05
N THR A 311 9.18 11.46 -10.16
CA THR A 311 9.67 10.19 -10.71
C THR A 311 10.58 9.44 -9.72
N LEU A 312 11.49 10.15 -9.04
CA LEU A 312 12.34 9.53 -8.03
C LEU A 312 11.54 9.13 -6.76
N ALA A 313 10.52 9.89 -6.38
CA ALA A 313 9.61 9.50 -5.30
C ALA A 313 8.84 8.22 -5.66
N MET A 314 8.39 8.08 -6.91
CA MET A 314 7.74 6.85 -7.42
C MET A 314 8.68 5.65 -7.39
N TRP A 315 9.95 5.84 -7.73
CA TRP A 315 10.97 4.79 -7.63
C TRP A 315 11.12 4.29 -6.18
N PHE A 316 11.23 5.18 -5.19
CA PHE A 316 11.25 4.79 -3.78
C PHE A 316 9.98 4.07 -3.34
N CYS A 317 8.82 4.50 -3.84
CA CYS A 317 7.53 3.88 -3.57
C CYS A 317 7.52 2.42 -4.07
N GLY A 318 7.91 2.17 -5.33
CA GLY A 318 8.01 0.83 -5.91
C GLY A 318 9.00 -0.07 -5.15
N LEU A 319 10.17 0.45 -4.76
CA LEU A 319 11.15 -0.27 -3.95
C LEU A 319 10.52 -0.77 -2.64
N SER A 320 9.80 0.08 -1.94
CA SER A 320 9.13 -0.22 -0.67
C SER A 320 7.99 -1.22 -0.85
N CYS A 321 7.22 -1.11 -1.94
CA CYS A 321 6.16 -2.06 -2.28
C CYS A 321 6.71 -3.46 -2.54
N VAL A 322 7.82 -3.61 -3.26
CA VAL A 322 8.48 -4.92 -3.47
C VAL A 322 8.95 -5.50 -2.14
N THR A 323 9.45 -4.66 -1.22
CA THR A 323 9.83 -5.09 0.13
C THR A 323 8.62 -5.71 0.86
N SER A 324 7.54 -4.98 0.98
CA SER A 324 6.32 -5.42 1.67
C SER A 324 5.75 -6.70 1.04
N THR A 325 5.58 -6.71 -0.28
CA THR A 325 5.03 -7.85 -1.03
C THR A 325 5.85 -9.12 -0.83
N SER A 326 7.17 -9.02 -0.87
CA SER A 326 8.05 -10.18 -0.69
C SER A 326 7.95 -10.78 0.72
N ARG A 327 7.75 -9.97 1.76
CA ARG A 327 7.55 -10.45 3.14
C ARG A 327 6.19 -11.11 3.32
N MET A 328 5.17 -10.55 2.67
CA MET A 328 3.85 -11.17 2.62
C MET A 328 3.89 -12.53 1.92
N ILE A 329 4.50 -12.64 0.73
CA ILE A 329 4.71 -13.91 0.02
C ILE A 329 5.46 -14.91 0.89
N PHE A 330 6.58 -14.48 1.50
CA PHE A 330 7.37 -15.32 2.40
C PHE A 330 6.53 -15.89 3.56
N ALA A 331 5.81 -15.04 4.27
CA ALA A 331 5.01 -15.46 5.42
C ALA A 331 3.89 -16.44 5.01
N PHE A 332 3.20 -16.17 3.89
CA PHE A 332 2.15 -17.04 3.38
C PHE A 332 2.69 -18.38 2.84
N ALA A 333 3.86 -18.37 2.21
CA ALA A 333 4.56 -19.56 1.75
C ALA A 333 5.13 -20.38 2.93
N ARG A 334 5.65 -19.73 3.98
CA ARG A 334 6.12 -20.38 5.20
C ARG A 334 5.05 -21.29 5.81
N ASP A 335 3.79 -20.88 5.72
CA ASP A 335 2.62 -21.62 6.20
C ASP A 335 1.98 -22.52 5.13
N ARG A 336 2.64 -22.73 3.98
CA ARG A 336 2.17 -23.60 2.88
C ARG A 336 0.85 -23.13 2.24
N GLY A 337 0.59 -21.81 2.23
CA GLY A 337 -0.65 -21.21 1.74
C GLY A 337 -0.73 -21.05 0.22
N MET A 338 0.38 -21.19 -0.50
CA MET A 338 0.47 -20.97 -1.94
C MET A 338 1.21 -22.11 -2.67
N PRO A 339 1.03 -22.25 -4.00
CA PRO A 339 1.79 -23.22 -4.77
C PRO A 339 3.30 -23.00 -4.67
N LEU A 340 4.09 -24.07 -4.70
CA LEU A 340 5.56 -24.03 -4.59
C LEU A 340 6.08 -23.35 -3.31
N SER A 341 5.33 -23.43 -2.24
CA SER A 341 5.61 -22.75 -0.95
C SER A 341 7.03 -22.97 -0.45
N ALA A 342 7.60 -24.18 -0.58
CA ALA A 342 8.96 -24.48 -0.14
C ALA A 342 10.02 -23.58 -0.83
N ARG A 343 9.78 -23.18 -2.09
CA ARG A 343 10.67 -22.29 -2.84
C ARG A 343 10.56 -20.86 -2.35
N TRP A 344 9.33 -20.39 -2.15
CA TRP A 344 9.07 -18.99 -1.80
C TRP A 344 9.33 -18.69 -0.32
N ALA A 345 9.28 -19.69 0.54
CA ALA A 345 9.63 -19.59 1.97
C ALA A 345 11.13 -19.64 2.25
N HIS A 346 11.97 -19.84 1.20
CA HIS A 346 13.42 -19.93 1.39
C HIS A 346 14.03 -18.56 1.72
N VAL A 347 14.79 -18.50 2.81
CA VAL A 347 15.57 -17.32 3.23
C VAL A 347 17.03 -17.51 2.85
N SER A 348 17.61 -16.53 2.17
CA SER A 348 19.05 -16.53 1.82
C SER A 348 19.91 -16.49 3.09
N LYS A 349 20.81 -17.45 3.25
CA LYS A 349 21.77 -17.48 4.37
C LYS A 349 22.65 -16.22 4.41
N ARG A 350 23.14 -15.79 3.25
CA ARG A 350 24.06 -14.62 3.11
C ARG A 350 23.37 -13.30 3.46
N TRP A 351 22.13 -13.08 2.98
CA TRP A 351 21.48 -11.79 3.05
C TRP A 351 20.34 -11.74 4.08
N ARG A 352 19.95 -12.90 4.63
CA ARG A 352 18.80 -13.04 5.55
C ARG A 352 17.52 -12.41 4.98
N THR A 353 17.33 -12.54 3.66
CA THR A 353 16.18 -12.06 2.90
C THR A 353 15.43 -13.19 2.21
N PRO A 354 14.12 -13.08 1.99
CA PRO A 354 13.34 -14.04 1.24
C PRO A 354 13.53 -13.84 -0.28
N ALA A 355 14.75 -14.09 -0.78
CA ALA A 355 15.17 -13.74 -2.13
C ALA A 355 14.24 -14.28 -3.23
N ALA A 356 13.79 -15.53 -3.12
CA ALA A 356 12.87 -16.12 -4.09
C ALA A 356 11.51 -15.40 -4.14
N ALA A 357 11.00 -14.96 -2.96
CA ALA A 357 9.76 -14.17 -2.89
C ALA A 357 9.93 -12.76 -3.47
N VAL A 358 11.11 -12.15 -3.34
CA VAL A 358 11.44 -10.85 -3.99
C VAL A 358 11.31 -10.96 -5.50
N TRP A 359 11.94 -11.97 -6.11
CA TRP A 359 11.89 -12.17 -7.56
C TRP A 359 10.50 -12.57 -8.04
N LEU A 360 9.74 -13.31 -7.24
CA LEU A 360 8.34 -13.62 -7.55
C LEU A 360 7.48 -12.36 -7.54
N ALA A 361 7.63 -11.49 -6.54
CA ALA A 361 6.89 -10.22 -6.48
C ALA A 361 7.14 -9.36 -7.72
N ALA A 362 8.41 -9.18 -8.10
CA ALA A 362 8.78 -8.42 -9.30
C ALA A 362 8.23 -9.06 -10.58
N ALA A 363 8.33 -10.38 -10.73
CA ALA A 363 7.82 -11.10 -11.91
C ALA A 363 6.30 -10.98 -12.03
N LEU A 364 5.55 -11.22 -10.96
CA LEU A 364 4.08 -11.08 -10.98
C LEU A 364 3.65 -9.66 -11.35
N SER A 365 4.35 -8.65 -10.81
CA SER A 365 4.05 -7.25 -11.10
C SER A 365 4.42 -6.86 -12.53
N PHE A 366 5.46 -7.45 -13.12
CA PHE A 366 5.80 -7.25 -14.52
C PHE A 366 4.78 -7.87 -15.47
N PHE A 367 4.37 -9.11 -15.21
CA PHE A 367 3.45 -9.83 -16.10
C PHE A 367 2.02 -9.30 -16.04
N LEU A 368 1.58 -8.66 -14.94
CA LEU A 368 0.21 -8.17 -14.83
C LEU A 368 -0.14 -7.12 -15.88
N PRO A 369 0.60 -6.00 -16.07
CA PRO A 369 0.34 -5.07 -17.15
C PRO A 369 0.55 -5.69 -18.55
N CYS A 370 1.54 -6.56 -18.73
CA CYS A 370 1.79 -7.23 -19.99
C CYS A 370 0.60 -8.12 -20.42
N LEU A 371 0.00 -8.86 -19.47
CA LEU A 371 -1.19 -9.63 -19.69
C LEU A 371 -2.38 -8.74 -20.11
N ILE A 372 -2.56 -7.63 -19.41
CA ILE A 372 -3.65 -6.70 -19.69
C ILE A 372 -3.45 -6.04 -21.07
N LEU A 373 -2.24 -5.63 -21.40
CA LEU A 373 -1.90 -5.11 -22.75
C LEU A 373 -2.19 -6.14 -23.84
N GLY A 374 -1.83 -7.41 -23.61
CA GLY A 374 -2.14 -8.51 -24.50
C GLY A 374 -3.66 -8.70 -24.69
N LEU A 375 -4.44 -8.62 -23.61
CA LEU A 375 -5.91 -8.71 -23.67
C LEU A 375 -6.52 -7.51 -24.43
N VAL A 376 -6.02 -6.30 -24.24
CA VAL A 376 -6.45 -5.12 -24.99
C VAL A 376 -6.15 -5.30 -26.49
N ALA A 377 -4.97 -5.80 -26.83
CA ALA A 377 -4.60 -6.07 -28.24
C ALA A 377 -5.48 -7.14 -28.89
N LEU A 378 -5.90 -8.16 -28.13
CA LEU A 378 -6.80 -9.22 -28.61
C LEU A 378 -8.26 -8.77 -28.72
N PHE A 379 -8.69 -7.82 -27.87
CA PHE A 379 -10.08 -7.36 -27.80
C PHE A 379 -10.21 -5.83 -27.89
N PRO A 380 -9.66 -5.17 -28.95
CA PRO A 380 -9.55 -3.71 -29.01
C PRO A 380 -10.90 -2.98 -29.07
N ARG A 381 -11.98 -3.68 -29.45
CA ARG A 381 -13.34 -3.08 -29.47
C ARG A 381 -14.03 -3.06 -28.09
N ARG A 382 -13.50 -3.80 -27.11
CA ARG A 382 -14.12 -3.94 -25.78
C ARG A 382 -13.29 -3.33 -24.65
N LEU A 383 -11.98 -3.20 -24.87
CA LEU A 383 -11.03 -2.72 -23.87
C LEU A 383 -10.31 -1.50 -24.41
N ASP A 384 -10.37 -0.39 -23.67
CA ASP A 384 -9.69 0.86 -23.96
C ASP A 384 -8.49 1.00 -23.02
N PHE A 385 -7.33 1.33 -23.59
CA PHE A 385 -6.09 1.51 -22.86
C PHE A 385 -6.17 2.64 -21.81
N SER A 386 -6.92 3.72 -22.10
CA SER A 386 -7.08 4.86 -21.18
C SER A 386 -7.77 4.48 -19.87
N ARG A 387 -8.57 3.40 -19.86
CA ARG A 387 -9.26 2.86 -18.68
C ARG A 387 -8.42 1.89 -17.87
N LEU A 388 -7.26 1.49 -18.40
CA LEU A 388 -6.43 0.45 -17.82
C LEU A 388 -5.77 0.87 -16.51
N TYR A 389 -5.15 2.05 -16.51
CA TYR A 389 -4.46 2.56 -15.33
C TYR A 389 -5.41 2.77 -14.13
N PRO A 390 -6.58 3.43 -14.30
CA PRO A 390 -7.60 3.48 -13.25
C PRO A 390 -8.12 2.10 -12.81
N ALA A 391 -8.21 1.12 -13.72
CA ALA A 391 -8.64 -0.21 -13.36
C ALA A 391 -7.62 -0.96 -12.49
N VAL A 392 -6.33 -0.89 -12.83
CA VAL A 392 -5.24 -1.49 -12.03
C VAL A 392 -5.17 -0.87 -10.65
N THR A 393 -5.22 0.47 -10.55
CA THR A 393 -5.22 1.17 -9.27
C THR A 393 -6.48 0.91 -8.45
N GLY A 394 -7.63 0.75 -9.12
CA GLY A 394 -8.89 0.34 -8.49
C GLY A 394 -8.84 -1.09 -7.94
N ILE A 395 -8.30 -2.05 -8.69
CA ILE A 395 -8.11 -3.45 -8.24
C ILE A 395 -7.16 -3.47 -7.04
N SER A 396 -6.05 -2.72 -7.09
CA SER A 396 -5.13 -2.58 -5.97
C SER A 396 -5.85 -2.07 -4.73
N THR A 397 -6.60 -0.98 -4.85
CA THR A 397 -7.35 -0.37 -3.75
C THR A 397 -8.35 -1.34 -3.14
N ILE A 398 -9.20 -1.99 -3.95
CA ILE A 398 -10.23 -2.92 -3.45
C ILE A 398 -9.57 -4.14 -2.79
N GLY A 399 -8.55 -4.73 -3.41
CA GLY A 399 -7.83 -5.89 -2.88
C GLY A 399 -7.22 -5.60 -1.51
N LEU A 400 -6.52 -4.46 -1.37
CA LEU A 400 -5.91 -4.04 -0.12
C LEU A 400 -6.96 -3.71 0.94
N TYR A 401 -7.96 -2.89 0.64
CA TYR A 401 -8.95 -2.50 1.64
C TYR A 401 -9.83 -3.68 2.11
N LEU A 402 -10.17 -4.62 1.24
CA LEU A 402 -10.84 -5.85 1.68
C LEU A 402 -9.94 -6.68 2.59
N SER A 403 -8.65 -6.79 2.25
CA SER A 403 -7.69 -7.50 3.11
C SER A 403 -7.52 -6.81 4.47
N TYR A 404 -7.65 -5.48 4.56
CA TYR A 404 -7.66 -4.72 5.82
C TYR A 404 -8.97 -4.96 6.60
N GLY A 405 -10.11 -4.94 5.90
CA GLY A 405 -11.44 -5.05 6.53
C GLY A 405 -11.74 -6.39 7.15
N ILE A 406 -11.29 -7.49 6.53
CA ILE A 406 -11.55 -8.85 7.03
C ILE A 406 -11.05 -9.05 8.46
N PRO A 407 -9.77 -8.82 8.81
CA PRO A 407 -9.30 -9.01 10.19
C PRO A 407 -9.96 -8.04 11.18
N LEU A 408 -10.32 -6.81 10.77
CA LEU A 408 -11.03 -5.86 11.63
C LEU A 408 -12.44 -6.35 11.96
N LEU A 409 -13.17 -6.86 10.97
CA LEU A 409 -14.49 -7.46 11.15
C LEU A 409 -14.42 -8.70 12.06
N LEU A 410 -13.41 -9.55 11.83
CA LEU A 410 -13.19 -10.76 12.64
C LEU A 410 -12.82 -10.40 14.08
N LYS A 411 -12.09 -9.32 14.31
CA LYS A 411 -11.80 -8.81 15.66
C LYS A 411 -13.07 -8.36 16.38
N LEU A 412 -13.95 -7.59 15.72
CA LEU A 412 -15.25 -7.21 16.30
C LEU A 412 -16.07 -8.45 16.68
N ARG A 413 -16.06 -9.48 15.82
CA ARG A 413 -16.72 -10.77 16.14
C ARG A 413 -16.08 -11.46 17.34
N ALA A 414 -14.74 -11.46 17.44
CA ALA A 414 -14.01 -12.06 18.55
C ALA A 414 -14.28 -11.34 19.87
N ILE A 415 -14.37 -10.00 19.87
CA ILE A 415 -14.76 -9.19 21.03
C ILE A 415 -16.18 -9.55 21.49
N ARG A 416 -17.15 -9.57 20.56
CA ARG A 416 -18.55 -9.95 20.88
C ARG A 416 -18.69 -11.36 21.45
N ARG A 417 -17.79 -12.29 21.10
CA ARG A 417 -17.77 -13.68 21.60
C ARG A 417 -16.95 -13.84 22.87
N GLY A 418 -16.35 -12.80 23.41
CA GLY A 418 -15.47 -12.85 24.58
C GLY A 418 -14.14 -13.58 24.33
N VAL A 419 -13.78 -13.87 23.07
CA VAL A 419 -12.50 -14.51 22.70
C VAL A 419 -11.36 -13.50 22.72
N TRP A 420 -11.61 -12.26 22.28
CA TRP A 420 -10.66 -11.16 22.39
C TRP A 420 -10.90 -10.41 23.69
N THR A 421 -9.97 -10.49 24.61
CA THR A 421 -9.99 -9.80 25.89
C THR A 421 -8.84 -8.81 25.99
N GLU A 422 -8.81 -7.97 27.02
CA GLU A 422 -7.71 -7.01 27.28
C GLU A 422 -6.34 -7.70 27.36
N ARG A 423 -6.28 -8.94 27.78
CA ARG A 423 -5.03 -9.75 27.82
C ARG A 423 -4.45 -10.04 26.45
N ALA A 424 -5.28 -10.00 25.39
CA ALA A 424 -4.85 -10.19 24.01
C ALA A 424 -4.23 -8.90 23.42
N ASN A 425 -4.44 -7.75 24.04
CA ASN A 425 -3.95 -6.46 23.55
C ASN A 425 -2.42 -6.38 23.63
N GLY A 426 -1.86 -5.67 22.66
CA GLY A 426 -0.47 -5.26 22.67
C GLY A 426 -0.21 -4.04 23.57
N PRO A 427 1.06 -3.63 23.72
CA PRO A 427 1.42 -2.40 24.45
C PRO A 427 0.84 -1.13 23.79
N TRP A 428 0.64 -1.15 22.46
CA TRP A 428 -0.11 -0.14 21.75
C TRP A 428 -1.55 -0.65 21.56
N ASN A 429 -2.52 0.03 22.14
CA ASN A 429 -3.95 -0.35 22.04
C ASN A 429 -4.85 0.88 22.18
N LEU A 430 -6.08 0.74 21.75
CA LEU A 430 -7.09 1.81 21.73
C LEU A 430 -7.96 1.84 23.00
N GLY A 431 -7.79 0.88 23.91
CA GLY A 431 -8.62 0.78 25.12
C GLY A 431 -10.11 0.75 24.77
N ASN A 432 -10.89 1.62 25.43
CA ASN A 432 -12.34 1.73 25.22
C ASN A 432 -12.73 2.19 23.80
N TRP A 433 -11.82 2.81 23.05
CA TRP A 433 -12.05 3.24 21.69
C TRP A 433 -11.85 2.13 20.65
N SER A 434 -11.39 0.95 21.06
CA SER A 434 -11.15 -0.17 20.14
C SER A 434 -12.39 -0.55 19.32
N VAL A 435 -13.55 -0.72 19.98
CA VAL A 435 -14.79 -1.11 19.28
C VAL A 435 -15.30 -0.02 18.35
N PRO A 436 -15.52 1.25 18.80
CA PRO A 436 -16.02 2.28 17.89
C PRO A 436 -15.08 2.55 16.71
N VAL A 437 -13.77 2.59 16.92
CA VAL A 437 -12.79 2.78 15.84
C VAL A 437 -12.86 1.64 14.82
N ASN A 438 -12.90 0.38 15.26
CA ASN A 438 -13.04 -0.75 14.36
C ASN A 438 -14.37 -0.76 13.59
N VAL A 439 -15.48 -0.32 14.21
CA VAL A 439 -16.78 -0.23 13.52
C VAL A 439 -16.73 0.82 12.41
N VAL A 440 -16.22 2.03 12.69
CA VAL A 440 -16.06 3.09 11.67
C VAL A 440 -15.17 2.61 10.54
N ALA A 441 -14.03 1.97 10.86
CA ALA A 441 -13.11 1.42 9.87
C ALA A 441 -13.78 0.40 8.93
N VAL A 442 -14.53 -0.55 9.49
CA VAL A 442 -15.23 -1.59 8.69
C VAL A 442 -16.32 -0.97 7.81
N ILE A 443 -17.10 -0.01 8.33
CA ILE A 443 -18.12 0.69 7.54
C ILE A 443 -17.48 1.46 6.39
N TRP A 444 -16.38 2.17 6.64
CA TRP A 444 -15.66 2.89 5.59
C TRP A 444 -15.13 1.96 4.51
N ILE A 445 -14.50 0.85 4.88
CA ILE A 445 -13.99 -0.15 3.92
C ILE A 445 -15.13 -0.74 3.09
N ALA A 446 -16.25 -1.09 3.70
CA ALA A 446 -17.41 -1.58 2.98
C ALA A 446 -17.97 -0.53 1.99
N PHE A 447 -18.07 0.72 2.43
CA PHE A 447 -18.52 1.83 1.58
C PHE A 447 -17.61 2.03 0.36
N ILE A 448 -16.29 2.11 0.56
CA ILE A 448 -15.31 2.29 -0.52
C ILE A 448 -15.29 1.08 -1.47
N THR A 449 -15.38 -0.14 -0.94
CA THR A 449 -15.44 -1.35 -1.77
C THR A 449 -16.64 -1.33 -2.71
N VAL A 450 -17.81 -0.96 -2.21
CA VAL A 450 -19.02 -0.82 -3.04
C VAL A 450 -18.86 0.32 -4.05
N LEU A 451 -18.35 1.47 -3.62
CA LEU A 451 -18.18 2.65 -4.48
C LEU A 451 -17.31 2.35 -5.70
N PHE A 452 -16.19 1.63 -5.51
CA PHE A 452 -15.23 1.41 -6.59
C PHE A 452 -15.52 0.20 -7.48
N VAL A 453 -16.60 -0.53 -7.23
CA VAL A 453 -17.14 -1.53 -8.19
C VAL A 453 -18.34 -1.03 -8.97
N LEU A 454 -18.92 0.09 -8.57
CA LEU A 454 -20.05 0.72 -9.28
C LEU A 454 -19.57 1.55 -10.49
N PRO A 455 -20.44 1.81 -11.49
CA PRO A 455 -20.11 2.69 -12.59
C PRO A 455 -19.56 4.05 -12.11
N PRO A 456 -18.52 4.63 -12.77
CA PRO A 456 -17.90 4.23 -14.05
C PRO A 456 -16.78 3.17 -13.93
N ASN A 457 -16.59 2.53 -12.78
CA ASN A 457 -15.50 1.58 -12.50
C ASN A 457 -15.93 0.12 -12.81
N GLU A 458 -16.84 -0.09 -13.75
CA GLU A 458 -17.41 -1.40 -14.11
C GLU A 458 -16.35 -2.43 -14.50
N LEU A 459 -15.28 -1.99 -15.18
CA LEU A 459 -14.16 -2.84 -15.54
C LEU A 459 -13.45 -3.36 -14.29
N THR A 460 -13.17 -2.48 -13.31
CA THR A 460 -12.59 -2.85 -12.02
C THR A 460 -13.46 -3.85 -11.29
N GLY A 461 -14.78 -3.58 -11.22
CA GLY A 461 -15.75 -4.47 -10.59
C GLY A 461 -15.82 -5.84 -11.24
N SER A 462 -15.87 -5.89 -12.58
CA SER A 462 -15.96 -7.15 -13.35
C SER A 462 -14.70 -8.00 -13.21
N VAL A 463 -13.51 -7.39 -13.33
CA VAL A 463 -12.22 -8.10 -13.17
C VAL A 463 -12.07 -8.59 -11.74
N PHE A 464 -12.42 -7.76 -10.75
CA PHE A 464 -12.36 -8.15 -9.35
C PHE A 464 -13.32 -9.30 -9.02
N ALA A 465 -14.57 -9.23 -9.49
CA ALA A 465 -15.54 -10.31 -9.31
C ALA A 465 -15.08 -11.62 -9.96
N GLY A 466 -14.54 -11.56 -11.18
CA GLY A 466 -13.95 -12.72 -11.85
C GLY A 466 -12.79 -13.32 -11.07
N THR A 467 -11.89 -12.47 -10.55
CA THR A 467 -10.77 -12.88 -9.71
C THR A 467 -11.26 -13.56 -8.44
N LEU A 468 -12.27 -13.01 -7.77
CA LEU A 468 -12.86 -13.60 -6.57
C LEU A 468 -13.49 -14.97 -6.84
N VAL A 469 -14.21 -15.11 -7.95
CA VAL A 469 -14.77 -16.41 -8.39
C VAL A 469 -13.67 -17.46 -8.60
N VAL A 470 -12.59 -17.09 -9.29
CA VAL A 470 -11.44 -17.98 -9.52
C VAL A 470 -10.78 -18.36 -8.19
N LEU A 471 -10.57 -17.40 -7.28
CA LEU A 471 -10.00 -17.69 -5.97
C LEU A 471 -10.88 -18.63 -5.14
N LEU A 472 -12.19 -18.39 -5.12
CA LEU A 472 -13.13 -19.25 -4.38
C LEU A 472 -13.16 -20.67 -5.00
N ALA A 473 -13.23 -20.77 -6.33
CA ALA A 473 -13.15 -22.06 -7.00
C ALA A 473 -11.85 -22.80 -6.66
N PHE A 474 -10.71 -22.13 -6.75
CA PHE A 474 -9.41 -22.71 -6.38
C PHE A 474 -9.37 -23.14 -4.91
N TYR A 475 -9.92 -22.32 -4.00
CA TYR A 475 -10.01 -22.67 -2.59
C TYR A 475 -10.81 -23.97 -2.39
N PHE A 476 -12.01 -24.07 -2.93
CA PHE A 476 -12.88 -25.21 -2.70
C PHE A 476 -12.38 -26.48 -3.39
N LEU A 477 -11.75 -26.36 -4.57
CA LEU A 477 -11.28 -27.53 -5.35
C LEU A 477 -9.91 -28.02 -4.89
N CYS A 478 -8.99 -27.13 -4.51
CA CYS A 478 -7.58 -27.47 -4.33
C CYS A 478 -7.05 -27.28 -2.91
N VAL A 479 -7.62 -26.34 -2.15
CA VAL A 479 -7.01 -25.84 -0.90
C VAL A 479 -7.77 -26.32 0.34
N ARG A 480 -9.10 -26.38 0.24
CA ARG A 480 -9.97 -26.79 1.35
C ARG A 480 -9.54 -28.15 1.92
N GLY A 481 -9.29 -28.20 3.23
CA GLY A 481 -8.82 -29.40 3.93
C GLY A 481 -7.30 -29.66 3.86
N ARG A 482 -6.56 -28.96 2.98
CA ARG A 482 -5.09 -29.06 2.90
C ARG A 482 -4.40 -27.91 3.61
N PHE A 483 -4.89 -26.69 3.46
CA PHE A 483 -4.37 -25.52 4.13
C PHE A 483 -4.90 -25.44 5.57
N ARG A 484 -3.99 -25.41 6.54
CA ARG A 484 -4.31 -25.42 7.97
C ARG A 484 -4.14 -24.06 8.66
N GLY A 485 -3.77 -23.02 7.91
CA GLY A 485 -3.46 -21.69 8.45
C GLY A 485 -2.03 -21.60 8.97
N PRO A 486 -1.75 -20.66 9.88
CA PRO A 486 -0.45 -20.51 10.49
C PRO A 486 0.04 -21.81 11.13
N VAL A 487 1.19 -22.29 10.68
CA VAL A 487 1.78 -23.54 11.12
C VAL A 487 2.95 -23.23 12.04
N ARG A 488 2.93 -23.75 13.26
CA ARG A 488 4.10 -23.69 14.13
C ARG A 488 5.27 -24.37 13.44
N GLN A 489 6.37 -23.64 13.24
CA GLN A 489 7.58 -24.16 12.57
C GLN A 489 8.25 -25.29 13.34
N ALA A 490 8.07 -25.27 14.68
CA ALA A 490 8.65 -26.26 15.55
C ALA A 490 7.71 -26.60 16.71
N LYS A 491 7.90 -27.78 17.31
CA LYS A 491 7.11 -28.26 18.44
C LYS A 491 7.63 -27.75 19.78
N SER A 492 8.92 -27.44 19.85
CA SER A 492 9.59 -26.95 21.05
C SER A 492 10.32 -25.62 20.79
N GLN A 493 10.64 -24.90 21.86
CA GLN A 493 11.46 -23.69 21.79
C GLN A 493 12.89 -24.01 21.38
N GLU A 494 13.41 -25.17 21.73
CA GLU A 494 14.73 -25.65 21.35
C GLU A 494 14.85 -25.85 19.83
N ASP A 495 13.82 -26.43 19.20
CA ASP A 495 13.78 -26.60 17.75
C ASP A 495 13.77 -25.23 17.01
N LEU A 496 13.10 -24.22 17.56
CA LEU A 496 13.12 -22.86 16.99
C LEU A 496 14.53 -22.25 17.07
N LEU A 497 15.22 -22.44 18.20
CA LEU A 497 16.59 -21.99 18.38
C LEU A 497 17.57 -22.71 17.42
N MET A 498 17.38 -24.02 17.20
CA MET A 498 18.20 -24.76 16.22
C MET A 498 18.02 -24.21 14.79
N LEU A 499 16.78 -23.94 14.37
CA LEU A 499 16.51 -23.33 13.06
C LEU A 499 17.20 -21.96 12.89
N GLU A 500 17.28 -21.18 13.95
CA GLU A 500 17.96 -19.88 13.93
C GLU A 500 19.49 -20.03 13.84
N GLN A 501 20.06 -20.98 14.60
CA GLN A 501 21.50 -21.27 14.54
C GLN A 501 21.97 -21.80 13.18
N GLU A 502 21.13 -22.55 12.47
CA GLU A 502 21.44 -23.00 11.10
C GLU A 502 21.54 -21.86 10.08
N LEU A 503 20.88 -20.74 10.34
CA LEU A 503 20.94 -19.54 9.49
C LEU A 503 22.14 -18.64 9.84
N ASP A 504 22.73 -18.79 11.03
CA ASP A 504 23.91 -18.05 11.47
C ASP A 504 25.23 -18.73 11.07
N LYS A 505 25.18 -19.99 10.62
CA LYS A 505 26.27 -20.74 9.99
C LYS A 505 26.34 -20.48 8.48
#